data_04fe6bceed34e90838bddbcd80a165da
#
_entry.id   04fe6bceed34e90838bddbcd80a165da
#
_cell.length_a   1.000
_cell.length_b   1.000
_cell.length_c   1.000
_cell.angle_alpha   90.00
_cell.angle_beta   90.00
_cell.angle_gamma   90.00
#
_symmetry.space_group_name_H-M   'P 1'
#
loop_
_entity.id
_entity.type
_entity.pdbx_description
1 polymer ?
#
loop_
_entity_poly.entity_id
_entity_poly.type
_entity_poly.pdbx_seq_one_letter_code
_entity_poly.pdbx_strand_id
1 'polypeptide(L)'
;MNIIFFSRREGRARHFNLGHPLAVGAFATVLVAILATAFSLGLKIGESKTHPRGVASWSQTLAEQQSEIKELKAELQRRVDAVAMRIGQMNAHVIRLDALGKRLTQMANIDNREFDFESQPAVGGPESDIGAAMQAPDLNALLNGLEQKISSRDAQLAALENALLSKKLDEQIRPDGRPVHEGHISSYFGERQDPFNGHQAFHKGIDFASPQGSDVVAVAAGVVTFAGEKAGYGNLVEVSHGNGLITRYGHNQSLAVGVGRTVARGDTLAYVGSTGRSTGPHVHFEVLKAGRQIDPLTFIGRN
;
A
#
# COMPACT_ATOMS: atom_id res chain seq x y z
N MET A 1 -65.72 -45.05 76.27
CA MET A 1 -65.19 -43.83 76.87
C MET A 1 -66.34 -42.86 76.97
N ASN A 2 -66.74 -42.53 78.22
CA ASN A 2 -67.87 -41.65 78.47
C ASN A 2 -67.38 -40.24 78.75
N ILE A 3 -67.80 -39.25 77.99
CA ILE A 3 -67.50 -37.85 78.24
C ILE A 3 -68.71 -37.23 78.93
N ILE A 4 -68.52 -36.65 80.15
CA ILE A 4 -69.54 -35.95 80.90
C ILE A 4 -69.37 -34.46 80.69
N PHE A 5 -70.37 -33.82 80.03
CA PHE A 5 -70.37 -32.37 79.85
C PHE A 5 -71.21 -31.73 80.95
N PHE A 6 -70.62 -30.90 81.77
CA PHE A 6 -71.27 -30.10 82.75
C PHE A 6 -71.63 -28.70 82.15
N SER A 7 -72.91 -28.44 81.96
CA SER A 7 -73.40 -27.13 81.60
C SER A 7 -73.50 -26.28 82.88
N ARG A 8 -72.75 -25.21 82.91
CA ARG A 8 -72.72 -24.26 84.04
C ARG A 8 -74.01 -23.45 84.25
N ARG A 9 -74.97 -23.51 83.33
CA ARG A 9 -76.21 -22.72 83.32
C ARG A 9 -77.44 -23.45 83.73
N GLU A 10 -77.50 -24.80 83.74
CA GLU A 10 -78.72 -25.58 83.98
C GLU A 10 -78.53 -26.74 84.99
N GLY A 11 -77.39 -26.89 85.58
CA GLY A 11 -77.13 -27.93 86.67
C GLY A 11 -77.37 -29.39 86.24
N ARG A 12 -77.51 -29.69 84.97
CA ARG A 12 -77.74 -31.05 84.46
C ARG A 12 -76.53 -31.60 83.74
N ALA A 13 -76.05 -32.77 84.26
CA ALA A 13 -75.03 -33.57 83.60
C ALA A 13 -75.64 -34.37 82.43
N ARG A 14 -75.16 -34.18 81.21
CA ARG A 14 -75.54 -35.05 80.09
C ARG A 14 -74.37 -36.00 79.78
N HIS A 15 -74.68 -37.30 79.89
CA HIS A 15 -73.74 -38.37 79.56
C HIS A 15 -73.77 -38.63 78.04
N PHE A 16 -72.71 -38.39 77.39
CA PHE A 16 -72.51 -38.80 76.02
C PHE A 16 -71.69 -40.05 75.95
N ASN A 17 -72.31 -41.12 75.49
CA ASN A 17 -71.63 -42.39 75.33
C ASN A 17 -71.07 -42.45 73.90
N LEU A 18 -69.71 -42.24 73.77
CA LEU A 18 -69.02 -42.26 72.45
C LEU A 18 -69.05 -43.66 71.78
N GLY A 19 -69.44 -44.72 72.51
CA GLY A 19 -69.59 -46.03 71.88
C GLY A 19 -70.96 -46.32 71.23
N HIS A 20 -71.88 -45.33 71.22
CA HIS A 20 -73.17 -45.52 70.55
C HIS A 20 -73.00 -45.44 69.03
N PRO A 21 -73.50 -46.40 68.28
CA PRO A 21 -73.26 -46.42 66.84
C PRO A 21 -73.70 -45.13 66.10
N LEU A 22 -74.67 -44.39 66.59
CA LEU A 22 -75.09 -43.08 66.08
C LEU A 22 -74.06 -41.98 66.31
N ALA A 23 -73.32 -42.01 67.51
CA ALA A 23 -72.31 -41.03 67.79
C ALA A 23 -71.04 -41.24 66.93
N VAL A 24 -70.65 -42.51 66.73
CA VAL A 24 -69.55 -42.92 65.87
C VAL A 24 -69.87 -42.55 64.38
N GLY A 25 -71.13 -42.80 63.98
CA GLY A 25 -71.59 -42.42 62.64
C GLY A 25 -71.54 -40.89 62.37
N ALA A 26 -72.01 -40.09 63.37
CA ALA A 26 -71.98 -38.65 63.34
C ALA A 26 -70.52 -38.08 63.28
N PHE A 27 -69.61 -38.67 64.04
CA PHE A 27 -68.19 -38.29 64.03
C PHE A 27 -67.52 -38.66 62.72
N ALA A 28 -67.85 -39.83 62.15
CA ALA A 28 -67.33 -40.26 60.87
C ALA A 28 -67.83 -39.37 59.74
N THR A 29 -69.13 -38.94 59.74
CA THR A 29 -69.65 -38.01 58.70
C THR A 29 -69.04 -36.64 58.83
N VAL A 30 -68.82 -36.09 60.03
CA VAL A 30 -68.11 -34.79 60.19
C VAL A 30 -66.69 -34.86 59.69
N LEU A 31 -65.97 -35.98 59.99
CA LEU A 31 -64.60 -36.19 59.55
C LEU A 31 -64.53 -36.24 58.01
N VAL A 32 -65.43 -36.99 57.42
CA VAL A 32 -65.53 -37.06 55.93
C VAL A 32 -65.88 -35.68 55.32
N ALA A 33 -66.78 -34.93 55.96
CA ALA A 33 -67.10 -33.57 55.49
C ALA A 33 -65.92 -32.59 55.58
N ILE A 34 -65.12 -32.68 56.68
CA ILE A 34 -63.87 -31.92 56.87
C ILE A 34 -62.83 -32.29 55.81
N LEU A 35 -62.65 -33.60 55.57
CA LEU A 35 -61.75 -34.07 54.52
C LEU A 35 -62.19 -33.66 53.12
N ALA A 36 -63.48 -33.74 52.82
CA ALA A 36 -64.02 -33.32 51.55
C ALA A 36 -63.93 -31.79 51.29
N THR A 37 -64.15 -31.00 52.39
CA THR A 37 -63.97 -29.54 52.30
C THR A 37 -62.49 -29.17 52.18
N ALA A 38 -61.60 -29.84 52.92
CA ALA A 38 -60.14 -29.61 52.74
C ALA A 38 -59.65 -30.03 51.39
N PHE A 39 -60.16 -31.13 50.84
CA PHE A 39 -59.82 -31.56 49.47
C PHE A 39 -60.35 -30.61 48.42
N SER A 40 -61.60 -30.17 48.52
CA SER A 40 -62.19 -29.20 47.59
C SER A 40 -61.48 -27.81 47.65
N LEU A 41 -61.06 -27.39 48.87
CA LEU A 41 -60.31 -26.17 49.06
C LEU A 41 -58.86 -26.32 48.49
N GLY A 42 -58.28 -27.48 48.67
CA GLY A 42 -56.98 -27.83 48.08
C GLY A 42 -56.99 -27.79 46.54
N LEU A 43 -58.03 -28.35 45.95
CA LEU A 43 -58.23 -28.28 44.48
C LEU A 43 -58.43 -26.84 44.00
N LYS A 44 -59.28 -26.04 44.68
CA LYS A 44 -59.49 -24.62 44.32
C LYS A 44 -58.20 -23.77 44.48
N ILE A 45 -57.42 -24.03 45.53
CA ILE A 45 -56.14 -23.32 45.73
C ILE A 45 -55.11 -23.81 44.70
N GLY A 46 -55.10 -25.08 44.33
CA GLY A 46 -54.28 -25.65 43.28
C GLY A 46 -54.58 -25.04 41.91
N GLU A 47 -55.86 -24.93 41.53
CA GLU A 47 -56.31 -24.30 40.29
C GLU A 47 -56.03 -22.78 40.26
N SER A 48 -56.11 -22.09 41.37
CA SER A 48 -55.87 -20.65 41.43
C SER A 48 -54.37 -20.27 41.38
N LYS A 49 -53.47 -21.23 41.74
CA LYS A 49 -52.00 -21.00 41.68
C LYS A 49 -51.39 -21.37 40.33
N THR A 50 -52.01 -22.17 39.52
CA THR A 50 -51.65 -22.36 38.13
C THR A 50 -52.34 -21.29 37.29
N HIS A 51 -51.81 -20.06 37.28
CA HIS A 51 -52.21 -19.04 36.31
C HIS A 51 -51.67 -19.48 34.95
N PRO A 52 -52.48 -20.01 34.03
CA PRO A 52 -52.07 -20.37 32.70
C PRO A 52 -51.58 -19.14 31.94
N ARG A 53 -51.95 -17.93 32.38
CA ARG A 53 -51.47 -16.64 31.83
C ARG A 53 -50.00 -16.36 32.12
N GLY A 54 -49.48 -16.77 33.27
CA GLY A 54 -48.05 -16.58 33.61
C GLY A 54 -47.12 -17.47 32.79
N VAL A 55 -47.47 -18.75 32.59
CA VAL A 55 -46.63 -19.68 31.81
C VAL A 55 -46.68 -19.32 30.31
N ALA A 56 -47.87 -18.89 29.80
CA ALA A 56 -48.00 -18.44 28.42
C ALA A 56 -47.24 -17.14 28.15
N SER A 57 -47.23 -16.18 29.07
CA SER A 57 -46.41 -14.96 28.94
C SER A 57 -44.92 -15.25 28.98
N TRP A 58 -44.47 -16.14 29.84
CA TRP A 58 -43.07 -16.55 29.91
C TRP A 58 -42.59 -17.28 28.63
N SER A 59 -43.44 -18.16 28.08
CA SER A 59 -43.13 -18.83 26.81
C SER A 59 -43.09 -17.90 25.66
N GLN A 60 -43.95 -16.85 25.61
CA GLN A 60 -43.85 -15.79 24.62
C GLN A 60 -42.59 -14.97 24.75
N THR A 61 -42.25 -14.51 25.96
CA THR A 61 -41.01 -13.74 26.18
C THR A 61 -39.74 -14.54 25.84
N LEU A 62 -39.73 -15.85 26.15
CA LEU A 62 -38.65 -16.76 25.76
C LEU A 62 -38.57 -16.92 24.23
N ALA A 63 -39.70 -17.05 23.53
CA ALA A 63 -39.70 -17.14 22.08
C ALA A 63 -39.25 -15.85 21.42
N GLU A 64 -39.66 -14.69 21.95
CA GLU A 64 -39.19 -13.37 21.50
C GLU A 64 -37.67 -13.21 21.71
N GLN A 65 -37.16 -13.55 22.90
CA GLN A 65 -35.72 -13.49 23.19
C GLN A 65 -34.91 -14.46 22.30
N GLN A 66 -35.45 -15.65 22.03
CA GLN A 66 -34.79 -16.59 21.13
C GLN A 66 -34.78 -16.08 19.69
N SER A 67 -35.87 -15.42 19.26
CA SER A 67 -35.92 -14.78 17.93
C SER A 67 -34.91 -13.64 17.83
N GLU A 68 -34.85 -12.77 18.83
CA GLU A 68 -33.91 -11.65 18.89
C GLU A 68 -32.45 -12.12 18.89
N ILE A 69 -32.12 -13.15 19.68
CA ILE A 69 -30.79 -13.78 19.70
C ILE A 69 -30.43 -14.36 18.30
N LYS A 70 -31.41 -14.98 17.64
CA LYS A 70 -31.22 -15.54 16.30
C LYS A 70 -30.96 -14.46 15.26
N GLU A 71 -31.72 -13.36 15.31
CA GLU A 71 -31.52 -12.20 14.44
C GLU A 71 -30.17 -11.54 14.68
N LEU A 72 -29.81 -11.33 15.96
CA LEU A 72 -28.52 -10.74 16.34
C LEU A 72 -27.35 -11.61 15.91
N LYS A 73 -27.45 -12.94 16.06
CA LYS A 73 -26.45 -13.87 15.53
C LYS A 73 -26.33 -13.79 14.00
N ALA A 74 -27.45 -13.72 13.29
CA ALA A 74 -27.43 -13.62 11.85
C ALA A 74 -26.84 -12.28 11.36
N GLU A 75 -27.10 -11.20 12.08
CA GLU A 75 -26.49 -9.89 11.78
C GLU A 75 -24.99 -9.90 12.08
N LEU A 76 -24.59 -10.45 13.22
CA LEU A 76 -23.17 -10.58 13.59
C LEU A 76 -22.41 -11.41 12.54
N GLN A 77 -22.99 -12.53 12.10
CA GLN A 77 -22.40 -13.38 11.08
C GLN A 77 -22.23 -12.61 9.76
N ARG A 78 -23.25 -11.86 9.32
CA ARG A 78 -23.16 -11.01 8.11
C ARG A 78 -22.05 -9.96 8.23
N ARG A 79 -21.90 -9.34 9.40
CA ARG A 79 -20.81 -8.37 9.65
C ARG A 79 -19.43 -9.03 9.60
N VAL A 80 -19.29 -10.20 10.21
CA VAL A 80 -18.04 -10.98 10.16
C VAL A 80 -17.70 -11.37 8.73
N ASP A 81 -18.68 -11.88 7.97
CA ASP A 81 -18.49 -12.27 6.57
C ASP A 81 -18.09 -11.07 5.69
N ALA A 82 -18.73 -9.92 5.90
CA ALA A 82 -18.39 -8.68 5.17
C ALA A 82 -16.95 -8.21 5.45
N VAL A 83 -16.52 -8.29 6.72
CA VAL A 83 -15.14 -7.92 7.10
C VAL A 83 -14.15 -8.93 6.56
N ALA A 84 -14.43 -10.24 6.65
CA ALA A 84 -13.58 -11.29 6.08
C ALA A 84 -13.40 -11.09 4.55
N MET A 85 -14.47 -10.75 3.86
CA MET A 85 -14.42 -10.43 2.42
C MET A 85 -13.54 -9.20 2.16
N ARG A 86 -13.67 -8.15 2.96
CA ARG A 86 -12.87 -6.93 2.85
C ARG A 86 -11.38 -7.20 3.09
N ILE A 87 -11.05 -7.99 4.11
CA ILE A 87 -9.68 -8.43 4.37
C ILE A 87 -9.12 -9.22 3.17
N GLY A 88 -9.92 -10.13 2.60
CA GLY A 88 -9.54 -10.89 1.41
C GLY A 88 -9.24 -9.99 0.21
N GLN A 89 -10.07 -8.97 -0.03
CA GLN A 89 -9.87 -8.00 -1.11
C GLN A 89 -8.59 -7.17 -0.89
N MET A 90 -8.37 -6.68 0.35
CA MET A 90 -7.17 -5.92 0.70
C MET A 90 -5.91 -6.76 0.55
N ASN A 91 -5.93 -8.02 0.98
CA ASN A 91 -4.80 -8.94 0.81
C ASN A 91 -4.49 -9.21 -0.67
N ALA A 92 -5.52 -9.40 -1.50
CA ALA A 92 -5.36 -9.52 -2.94
C ALA A 92 -4.77 -8.23 -3.57
N HIS A 93 -5.09 -7.07 -3.02
CA HIS A 93 -4.51 -5.79 -3.45
C HIS A 93 -3.01 -5.71 -3.12
N VAL A 94 -2.63 -6.08 -1.90
CA VAL A 94 -1.21 -6.16 -1.48
C VAL A 94 -0.42 -7.10 -2.40
N ILE A 95 -0.93 -8.30 -2.69
CA ILE A 95 -0.27 -9.25 -3.59
C ILE A 95 -0.04 -8.66 -4.99
N ARG A 96 -1.00 -7.89 -5.52
CA ARG A 96 -0.83 -7.21 -6.81
C ARG A 96 0.22 -6.11 -6.76
N LEU A 97 0.24 -5.32 -5.66
CA LEU A 97 1.25 -4.28 -5.46
C LEU A 97 2.65 -4.87 -5.34
N ASP A 98 2.81 -5.97 -4.60
CA ASP A 98 4.08 -6.69 -4.49
C ASP A 98 4.56 -7.20 -5.87
N ALA A 99 3.66 -7.81 -6.65
CA ALA A 99 3.96 -8.28 -8.00
C ALA A 99 4.34 -7.14 -8.94
N LEU A 100 3.64 -6.01 -8.85
CA LEU A 100 3.94 -4.81 -9.64
C LEU A 100 5.29 -4.21 -9.24
N GLY A 101 5.56 -4.06 -7.95
CA GLY A 101 6.84 -3.57 -7.42
C GLY A 101 8.01 -4.44 -7.90
N LYS A 102 7.90 -5.75 -7.77
CA LYS A 102 8.90 -6.71 -8.26
C LYS A 102 9.13 -6.60 -9.76
N ARG A 103 8.07 -6.48 -10.55
CA ARG A 103 8.18 -6.31 -12.00
C ARG A 103 8.86 -4.99 -12.38
N LEU A 104 8.54 -3.91 -11.68
CA LEU A 104 9.14 -2.59 -11.91
C LEU A 104 10.63 -2.57 -11.55
N THR A 105 11.04 -3.17 -10.42
CA THR A 105 12.46 -3.28 -10.05
C THR A 105 13.25 -4.09 -11.06
N GLN A 106 12.69 -5.21 -11.55
CA GLN A 106 13.32 -6.03 -12.59
C GLN A 106 13.46 -5.26 -13.92
N MET A 107 12.41 -4.56 -14.37
CA MET A 107 12.46 -3.76 -15.61
C MET A 107 13.43 -2.58 -15.52
N ALA A 108 13.58 -2.01 -14.33
CA ALA A 108 14.48 -0.91 -14.06
C ALA A 108 15.94 -1.34 -13.82
N ASN A 109 16.20 -2.64 -13.72
CA ASN A 109 17.50 -3.20 -13.32
C ASN A 109 18.03 -2.54 -12.02
N ILE A 110 17.11 -2.36 -11.03
CA ILE A 110 17.41 -1.85 -9.70
C ILE A 110 17.70 -3.05 -8.80
N ASP A 111 18.69 -2.95 -7.91
CA ASP A 111 19.05 -4.02 -6.98
C ASP A 111 17.87 -4.30 -6.03
N ASN A 112 17.42 -5.56 -5.98
CA ASN A 112 16.33 -6.03 -5.11
C ASN A 112 16.61 -5.81 -3.60
N ARG A 113 17.84 -5.43 -3.22
CA ARG A 113 18.20 -5.13 -1.83
C ARG A 113 17.67 -3.76 -1.36
N GLU A 114 17.45 -2.83 -2.28
CA GLU A 114 16.91 -1.50 -1.95
C GLU A 114 15.37 -1.50 -1.82
N PHE A 115 14.71 -2.40 -2.55
CA PHE A 115 13.25 -2.52 -2.57
C PHE A 115 12.84 -3.98 -2.40
N ASP A 116 12.62 -4.37 -1.15
CA ASP A 116 12.19 -5.73 -0.81
C ASP A 116 10.67 -5.84 -0.76
N PHE A 117 10.10 -6.40 -1.83
CA PHE A 117 8.67 -6.71 -1.93
C PHE A 117 8.35 -8.16 -1.52
N GLU A 118 9.34 -8.98 -1.15
CA GLU A 118 9.14 -10.39 -0.80
C GLU A 118 9.09 -10.62 0.71
N SER A 119 9.90 -9.92 1.50
CA SER A 119 9.93 -10.11 2.93
C SER A 119 8.72 -9.47 3.62
N GLN A 120 8.18 -10.19 4.60
CA GLN A 120 7.18 -9.59 5.48
C GLN A 120 7.86 -8.55 6.37
N PRO A 121 7.24 -7.36 6.56
CA PRO A 121 7.77 -6.41 7.52
C PRO A 121 7.93 -7.08 8.88
N ALA A 122 9.06 -6.84 9.55
CA ALA A 122 9.35 -7.40 10.86
C ALA A 122 8.20 -7.08 11.83
N VAL A 123 7.52 -8.11 12.31
CA VAL A 123 6.46 -7.99 13.31
C VAL A 123 7.12 -8.36 14.65
N GLY A 124 7.26 -7.39 15.54
CA GLY A 124 7.77 -7.59 16.89
C GLY A 124 6.96 -6.77 17.88
N GLY A 125 6.58 -7.38 18.98
CA GLY A 125 5.95 -6.76 20.14
C GLY A 125 6.18 -7.62 21.38
N PRO A 126 6.04 -7.09 22.60
CA PRO A 126 6.18 -7.88 23.81
C PRO A 126 5.12 -8.98 23.81
N GLU A 127 5.56 -10.20 24.01
CA GLU A 127 4.73 -11.39 24.10
C GLU A 127 3.90 -11.32 25.40
N SER A 128 2.58 -11.32 25.28
CA SER A 128 1.67 -11.43 26.41
C SER A 128 1.34 -12.90 26.63
N ASP A 129 1.47 -13.38 27.88
CA ASP A 129 1.20 -14.76 28.29
C ASP A 129 -0.17 -15.23 27.77
N ILE A 130 -0.14 -16.30 26.96
CA ILE A 130 -1.32 -16.98 26.44
C ILE A 130 -1.87 -17.89 27.55
N GLY A 131 -2.54 -17.27 28.51
CA GLY A 131 -3.25 -17.97 29.61
C GLY A 131 -4.76 -17.76 29.60
N ALA A 132 -5.34 -17.23 28.51
CA ALA A 132 -6.77 -16.99 28.41
C ALA A 132 -7.32 -17.57 27.12
N ALA A 133 -8.45 -18.25 27.25
CA ALA A 133 -9.30 -18.86 26.24
C ALA A 133 -9.12 -18.28 24.84
N MET A 134 -9.07 -19.17 23.85
CA MET A 134 -9.08 -18.89 22.40
C MET A 134 -10.04 -17.75 22.07
N GLN A 135 -9.58 -16.51 22.25
CA GLN A 135 -10.29 -15.34 21.80
C GLN A 135 -10.18 -15.30 20.28
N ALA A 136 -11.29 -15.07 19.62
CA ALA A 136 -11.28 -14.77 18.18
C ALA A 136 -10.20 -13.71 17.90
N PRO A 137 -9.39 -13.88 16.84
CA PRO A 137 -8.31 -12.94 16.54
C PRO A 137 -8.90 -11.53 16.54
N ASP A 138 -8.22 -10.60 17.21
CA ASP A 138 -8.67 -9.22 17.24
C ASP A 138 -8.70 -8.67 15.82
N LEU A 139 -9.90 -8.56 15.29
CA LEU A 139 -10.17 -8.11 13.93
C LEU A 139 -9.55 -6.73 13.66
N ASN A 140 -9.51 -5.87 14.69
CA ASN A 140 -8.89 -4.56 14.59
C ASN A 140 -7.37 -4.67 14.46
N ALA A 141 -6.74 -5.61 15.17
CA ALA A 141 -5.30 -5.87 15.03
C ALA A 141 -4.94 -6.36 13.62
N LEU A 142 -5.77 -7.24 13.04
CA LEU A 142 -5.59 -7.72 11.66
C LEU A 142 -5.77 -6.58 10.64
N LEU A 143 -6.79 -5.74 10.80
CA LEU A 143 -7.04 -4.59 9.92
C LEU A 143 -5.90 -3.57 10.01
N ASN A 144 -5.47 -3.22 11.23
CA ASN A 144 -4.37 -2.29 11.43
C ASN A 144 -3.05 -2.83 10.83
N GLY A 145 -2.78 -4.12 10.99
CA GLY A 145 -1.62 -4.76 10.36
C GLY A 145 -1.67 -4.72 8.83
N LEU A 146 -2.86 -4.84 8.24
CA LEU A 146 -3.04 -4.77 6.80
C LEU A 146 -2.93 -3.33 6.28
N GLU A 147 -3.49 -2.35 6.98
CA GLU A 147 -3.32 -0.92 6.69
C GLU A 147 -1.85 -0.50 6.74
N GLN A 148 -1.11 -0.98 7.73
CA GLN A 148 0.33 -0.73 7.84
C GLN A 148 1.11 -1.33 6.66
N LYS A 149 0.76 -2.55 6.22
CA LYS A 149 1.35 -3.16 5.03
C LYS A 149 1.07 -2.35 3.77
N ILE A 150 -0.19 -1.95 3.55
CA ILE A 150 -0.57 -1.13 2.38
C ILE A 150 0.20 0.18 2.38
N SER A 151 0.22 0.92 3.50
CA SER A 151 0.94 2.18 3.62
C SER A 151 2.44 2.04 3.36
N SER A 152 3.06 0.97 3.86
CA SER A 152 4.47 0.66 3.60
C SER A 152 4.73 0.39 2.11
N ARG A 153 3.84 -0.36 1.44
CA ARG A 153 3.96 -0.65 0.01
C ARG A 153 3.76 0.59 -0.87
N ASP A 154 2.81 1.45 -0.52
CA ASP A 154 2.61 2.73 -1.20
C ASP A 154 3.85 3.62 -1.10
N ALA A 155 4.48 3.71 0.07
CA ALA A 155 5.72 4.45 0.26
C ALA A 155 6.88 3.87 -0.57
N GLN A 156 7.02 2.55 -0.62
CA GLN A 156 8.05 1.87 -1.43
C GLN A 156 7.82 2.09 -2.93
N LEU A 157 6.57 2.03 -3.41
CA LEU A 157 6.24 2.27 -4.81
C LEU A 157 6.48 3.72 -5.20
N ALA A 158 6.14 4.69 -4.35
CA ALA A 158 6.42 6.09 -4.59
C ALA A 158 7.94 6.37 -4.66
N ALA A 159 8.73 5.75 -3.78
CA ALA A 159 10.19 5.84 -3.81
C ALA A 159 10.76 5.21 -5.11
N LEU A 160 10.22 4.07 -5.53
CA LEU A 160 10.62 3.39 -6.77
C LEU A 160 10.27 4.23 -8.00
N GLU A 161 9.09 4.84 -8.04
CA GLU A 161 8.67 5.75 -9.12
C GLU A 161 9.65 6.93 -9.23
N ASN A 162 9.99 7.56 -8.13
CA ASN A 162 10.95 8.66 -8.10
C ASN A 162 12.35 8.22 -8.57
N ALA A 163 12.81 7.04 -8.17
CA ALA A 163 14.08 6.47 -8.62
C ALA A 163 14.08 6.20 -10.13
N LEU A 164 12.97 5.66 -10.68
CA LEU A 164 12.81 5.41 -12.10
C LEU A 164 12.78 6.70 -12.93
N LEU A 165 12.05 7.72 -12.45
CA LEU A 165 12.00 9.02 -13.08
C LEU A 165 13.38 9.69 -13.09
N SER A 166 14.11 9.64 -11.98
CA SER A 166 15.47 10.15 -11.87
C SER A 166 16.43 9.42 -12.82
N LYS A 167 16.36 8.10 -12.87
CA LYS A 167 17.19 7.29 -13.79
C LYS A 167 16.90 7.61 -15.24
N LYS A 168 15.62 7.70 -15.62
CA LYS A 168 15.21 8.06 -16.97
C LYS A 168 15.69 9.47 -17.35
N LEU A 169 15.64 10.41 -16.43
CA LEU A 169 16.12 11.76 -16.62
C LEU A 169 17.65 11.76 -16.81
N ASP A 170 18.38 11.05 -15.95
CA ASP A 170 19.85 10.92 -16.05
C ASP A 170 20.26 10.26 -17.37
N GLU A 171 19.53 9.27 -17.87
CA GLU A 171 19.78 8.65 -19.18
C GLU A 171 19.55 9.62 -20.34
N GLN A 172 18.57 10.52 -20.23
CA GLN A 172 18.31 11.53 -21.27
C GLN A 172 19.34 12.64 -21.31
N ILE A 173 19.85 13.07 -20.15
CA ILE A 173 20.82 14.16 -20.03
C ILE A 173 22.27 13.70 -20.15
N ARG A 174 22.54 12.39 -20.02
CA ARG A 174 23.88 11.85 -20.21
C ARG A 174 24.24 11.81 -21.68
N PRO A 175 25.34 12.45 -22.12
CA PRO A 175 25.86 12.33 -23.49
C PRO A 175 26.08 10.86 -23.84
N ASP A 176 25.59 10.47 -25.02
CA ASP A 176 25.79 9.13 -25.55
C ASP A 176 25.68 9.18 -27.07
N GLY A 177 26.62 8.53 -27.77
CA GLY A 177 26.68 8.47 -29.21
C GLY A 177 27.57 9.56 -29.84
N ARG A 178 27.50 9.64 -31.14
CA ARG A 178 28.33 10.55 -31.99
C ARG A 178 27.56 11.83 -32.29
N PRO A 179 28.27 12.99 -32.43
CA PRO A 179 27.64 14.25 -32.81
C PRO A 179 27.31 14.33 -34.27
N VAL A 180 27.68 13.32 -35.08
CA VAL A 180 27.39 13.21 -36.53
C VAL A 180 26.94 11.80 -36.86
N HIS A 181 26.04 11.66 -37.85
CA HIS A 181 25.53 10.35 -38.28
C HIS A 181 26.53 9.62 -39.16
N GLU A 182 27.27 10.33 -39.95
CA GLU A 182 28.25 9.81 -40.93
C GLU A 182 29.64 10.36 -40.67
N GLY A 183 30.69 9.59 -40.99
CA GLY A 183 32.06 9.98 -40.78
C GLY A 183 32.85 9.12 -39.83
N HIS A 184 34.08 9.53 -39.56
CA HIS A 184 35.01 8.82 -38.70
C HIS A 184 35.75 9.74 -37.73
N ILE A 185 36.31 9.23 -36.68
CA ILE A 185 37.18 9.98 -35.76
C ILE A 185 38.49 10.26 -36.50
N SER A 186 38.80 11.52 -36.72
CA SER A 186 40.04 11.98 -37.36
C SER A 186 41.09 12.37 -36.36
N SER A 187 40.73 12.71 -35.11
CA SER A 187 41.65 13.00 -34.03
C SER A 187 41.06 12.77 -32.65
N TYR A 188 41.84 12.17 -31.77
CA TYR A 188 41.47 11.83 -30.41
C TYR A 188 41.78 12.95 -29.41
N PHE A 189 41.17 12.87 -28.24
CA PHE A 189 41.45 13.69 -27.06
C PHE A 189 42.85 13.40 -26.52
N GLY A 190 43.52 14.44 -26.05
CA GLY A 190 44.81 14.28 -25.37
C GLY A 190 46.00 14.96 -26.10
N GLU A 191 47.22 14.56 -25.75
CA GLU A 191 48.42 15.13 -26.34
C GLU A 191 48.60 14.71 -27.79
N ARG A 192 48.85 15.67 -28.66
CA ARG A 192 49.12 15.46 -30.09
C ARG A 192 50.02 16.55 -30.63
N GLN A 193 50.60 16.34 -31.82
CA GLN A 193 51.22 17.40 -32.55
C GLN A 193 50.15 18.33 -33.16
N ASP A 194 50.34 19.62 -32.98
CA ASP A 194 49.47 20.66 -33.58
C ASP A 194 49.60 20.62 -35.11
N PRO A 195 48.48 20.48 -35.87
CA PRO A 195 48.55 20.31 -37.30
C PRO A 195 48.97 21.56 -38.06
N PHE A 196 49.06 22.73 -37.41
CA PHE A 196 49.45 24.00 -38.02
C PHE A 196 50.93 24.35 -37.83
N ASN A 197 51.47 24.07 -36.68
CA ASN A 197 52.82 24.48 -36.29
C ASN A 197 53.76 23.33 -35.85
N GLY A 198 53.24 22.09 -35.75
CA GLY A 198 53.99 20.91 -35.38
C GLY A 198 54.42 20.82 -33.88
N HIS A 199 54.04 21.81 -33.06
CA HIS A 199 54.37 21.78 -31.63
C HIS A 199 53.46 20.81 -30.86
N GLN A 200 53.94 20.34 -29.71
CA GLN A 200 53.10 19.56 -28.78
C GLN A 200 51.94 20.42 -28.29
N ALA A 201 50.74 19.92 -28.43
CA ALA A 201 49.50 20.59 -28.00
C ALA A 201 48.51 19.58 -27.41
N PHE A 202 47.71 20.05 -26.49
CA PHE A 202 46.65 19.24 -25.90
C PHE A 202 45.32 19.44 -26.61
N HIS A 203 44.78 18.39 -27.20
CA HIS A 203 43.47 18.40 -27.85
C HIS A 203 42.37 18.21 -26.83
N LYS A 204 41.51 19.21 -26.69
CA LYS A 204 40.46 19.29 -25.64
C LYS A 204 39.20 18.48 -25.94
N GLY A 205 39.15 17.86 -27.13
CA GLY A 205 37.96 17.13 -27.63
C GLY A 205 38.32 16.00 -28.57
N ILE A 206 37.37 15.52 -29.29
CA ILE A 206 37.49 14.57 -30.41
C ILE A 206 37.01 15.24 -31.70
N ASP A 207 37.79 15.06 -32.78
CA ASP A 207 37.40 15.58 -34.11
C ASP A 207 36.73 14.46 -34.92
N PHE A 208 35.54 14.74 -35.44
CA PHE A 208 34.79 13.87 -36.33
C PHE A 208 34.82 14.43 -37.74
N ALA A 209 35.61 13.83 -38.60
CA ALA A 209 35.58 14.16 -40.04
C ALA A 209 34.25 13.70 -40.65
N SER A 210 33.53 14.60 -41.28
CA SER A 210 32.25 14.37 -41.92
C SER A 210 32.08 15.31 -43.13
N PRO A 211 31.29 14.98 -44.16
CA PRO A 211 31.03 15.88 -45.28
C PRO A 211 30.52 17.24 -44.83
N GLN A 212 31.00 18.29 -45.52
CA GLN A 212 30.54 19.64 -45.22
C GLN A 212 29.02 19.76 -45.43
N GLY A 213 28.32 20.40 -44.51
CA GLY A 213 26.86 20.56 -44.55
C GLY A 213 26.08 19.37 -43.92
N SER A 214 26.76 18.28 -43.47
CA SER A 214 26.12 17.22 -42.74
C SER A 214 25.57 17.74 -41.40
N ASP A 215 24.52 17.09 -40.88
CA ASP A 215 23.92 17.45 -39.57
C ASP A 215 24.86 17.21 -38.43
N VAL A 216 24.97 18.21 -37.56
CA VAL A 216 25.58 18.10 -36.23
C VAL A 216 24.47 17.98 -35.20
N VAL A 217 24.39 16.85 -34.49
CA VAL A 217 23.28 16.53 -33.62
C VAL A 217 23.66 16.55 -32.15
N ALA A 218 22.68 16.87 -31.29
CA ALA A 218 22.82 16.81 -29.83
C ALA A 218 22.99 15.38 -29.38
N VAL A 219 24.05 15.09 -28.62
CA VAL A 219 24.30 13.74 -28.07
C VAL A 219 23.51 13.45 -26.79
N ALA A 220 22.82 14.44 -26.21
CA ALA A 220 21.91 14.32 -25.07
C ALA A 220 20.89 15.46 -25.05
N ALA A 221 19.84 15.29 -24.26
CA ALA A 221 18.90 16.38 -24.00
C ALA A 221 19.54 17.49 -23.17
N GLY A 222 19.18 18.76 -23.42
CA GLY A 222 19.72 19.87 -22.68
C GLY A 222 19.21 21.22 -23.12
N VAL A 223 19.86 22.28 -22.66
CA VAL A 223 19.58 23.68 -23.03
C VAL A 223 20.82 24.29 -23.66
N VAL A 224 20.65 24.96 -24.80
CA VAL A 224 21.72 25.68 -25.50
C VAL A 224 22.16 26.88 -24.65
N THR A 225 23.40 26.86 -24.19
CA THR A 225 23.99 27.94 -23.37
C THR A 225 24.83 28.92 -24.18
N PHE A 226 25.31 28.49 -25.33
CA PHE A 226 26.05 29.33 -26.27
C PHE A 226 25.76 28.91 -27.72
N ALA A 227 25.57 29.87 -28.60
CA ALA A 227 25.43 29.65 -30.03
C ALA A 227 25.96 30.89 -30.75
N GLY A 228 27.14 30.81 -31.39
CA GLY A 228 27.80 31.94 -32.01
C GLY A 228 29.25 31.68 -32.37
N GLU A 229 29.96 32.71 -32.87
CA GLU A 229 31.38 32.62 -33.19
C GLU A 229 32.25 32.73 -31.92
N LYS A 230 33.25 31.85 -31.77
CA LYS A 230 34.20 31.85 -30.68
C LYS A 230 35.62 31.60 -31.19
N ALA A 231 36.57 32.44 -30.74
CA ALA A 231 37.97 32.38 -31.19
C ALA A 231 38.53 30.94 -31.03
N GLY A 232 39.14 30.45 -32.12
CA GLY A 232 39.67 29.09 -32.22
C GLY A 232 38.63 28.04 -32.62
N TYR A 233 37.37 28.13 -32.17
CA TYR A 233 36.30 27.18 -32.46
C TYR A 233 35.48 27.51 -33.72
N GLY A 234 35.59 28.74 -34.22
CA GLY A 234 34.67 29.22 -35.26
C GLY A 234 33.22 29.26 -34.75
N ASN A 235 32.28 28.85 -35.55
CA ASN A 235 30.87 28.73 -35.13
C ASN A 235 30.72 27.57 -34.14
N LEU A 236 30.36 27.90 -32.90
CA LEU A 236 30.24 26.95 -31.75
C LEU A 236 28.81 26.91 -31.25
N VAL A 237 28.35 25.72 -30.96
CA VAL A 237 27.19 25.45 -30.06
C VAL A 237 27.68 24.83 -28.79
N GLU A 238 27.13 25.32 -27.65
CA GLU A 238 27.34 24.70 -26.32
C GLU A 238 25.98 24.33 -25.75
N VAL A 239 25.85 23.11 -25.28
CA VAL A 239 24.61 22.56 -24.65
C VAL A 239 24.92 22.14 -23.24
N SER A 240 24.15 22.67 -22.27
CA SER A 240 24.16 22.26 -20.89
C SER A 240 23.14 21.15 -20.67
N HIS A 241 23.58 20.01 -20.12
CA HIS A 241 22.74 18.84 -19.84
C HIS A 241 22.31 18.74 -18.38
N GLY A 242 22.67 19.73 -17.55
CA GLY A 242 22.50 19.66 -16.09
C GLY A 242 23.66 18.93 -15.41
N ASN A 243 23.64 18.84 -14.07
CA ASN A 243 24.65 18.15 -13.25
C ASN A 243 26.11 18.53 -13.56
N GLY A 244 26.34 19.77 -14.07
CA GLY A 244 27.65 20.27 -14.47
C GLY A 244 28.20 19.67 -15.77
N LEU A 245 27.39 18.98 -16.54
CA LEU A 245 27.75 18.34 -17.80
C LEU A 245 27.40 19.27 -18.97
N ILE A 246 28.39 19.52 -19.83
CA ILE A 246 28.28 20.42 -20.99
C ILE A 246 28.93 19.75 -22.20
N THR A 247 28.30 19.88 -23.38
CA THR A 247 28.91 19.49 -24.66
C THR A 247 29.12 20.68 -25.56
N ARG A 248 30.18 20.67 -26.37
CA ARG A 248 30.55 21.68 -27.31
C ARG A 248 30.72 21.08 -28.69
N TYR A 249 30.25 21.83 -29.72
CA TYR A 249 30.27 21.42 -31.11
C TYR A 249 30.87 22.59 -31.90
N GLY A 250 32.13 22.49 -32.32
CA GLY A 250 32.89 23.54 -32.97
C GLY A 250 33.06 23.32 -34.46
N HIS A 251 33.61 24.35 -35.17
CA HIS A 251 33.94 24.42 -36.58
C HIS A 251 32.74 24.35 -37.53
N ASN A 252 31.53 24.61 -37.01
CA ASN A 252 30.30 24.50 -37.79
C ASN A 252 30.25 25.53 -38.94
N GLN A 253 29.63 25.17 -40.07
CA GLN A 253 29.35 26.07 -41.18
C GLN A 253 28.30 27.09 -40.78
N SER A 254 27.20 26.64 -40.20
CA SER A 254 26.09 27.46 -39.76
C SER A 254 25.39 26.81 -38.56
N LEU A 255 24.67 27.59 -37.78
CA LEU A 255 23.99 27.19 -36.59
C LEU A 255 22.48 27.05 -36.87
N ALA A 256 21.86 25.95 -36.41
CA ALA A 256 20.43 25.68 -36.50
C ALA A 256 19.65 26.05 -35.23
N VAL A 257 20.35 26.38 -34.14
CA VAL A 257 19.76 26.68 -32.83
C VAL A 257 20.30 27.98 -32.25
N GLY A 258 19.52 28.61 -31.38
CA GLY A 258 19.91 29.81 -30.62
C GLY A 258 20.00 29.51 -29.11
N VAL A 259 20.62 30.41 -28.35
CA VAL A 259 20.74 30.35 -26.90
C VAL A 259 19.35 30.30 -26.26
N GLY A 260 19.20 29.44 -25.24
CA GLY A 260 17.95 29.22 -24.51
C GLY A 260 17.05 28.15 -25.10
N ARG A 261 17.36 27.64 -26.34
CA ARG A 261 16.58 26.55 -26.93
C ARG A 261 16.80 25.23 -26.15
N THR A 262 15.73 24.57 -25.79
CA THR A 262 15.76 23.19 -25.32
C THR A 262 15.89 22.24 -26.48
N VAL A 263 16.78 21.26 -26.35
CA VAL A 263 17.05 20.26 -27.38
C VAL A 263 16.96 18.86 -26.78
N ALA A 264 16.46 17.92 -27.59
CA ALA A 264 16.49 16.49 -27.29
C ALA A 264 17.71 15.83 -27.92
N ARG A 265 18.08 14.62 -27.50
CA ARG A 265 19.10 13.83 -28.19
C ARG A 265 18.69 13.61 -29.66
N GLY A 266 19.61 13.83 -30.57
CA GLY A 266 19.36 13.69 -32.01
C GLY A 266 18.85 14.95 -32.70
N ASP A 267 18.51 16.00 -31.96
CA ASP A 267 18.13 17.29 -32.58
C ASP A 267 19.30 17.92 -33.30
N THR A 268 19.08 18.45 -34.50
CA THR A 268 20.09 19.18 -35.30
C THR A 268 20.43 20.49 -34.61
N LEU A 269 21.71 20.68 -34.25
CA LEU A 269 22.28 21.87 -33.62
C LEU A 269 22.91 22.81 -34.62
N ALA A 270 23.58 22.23 -35.61
CA ALA A 270 24.38 22.95 -36.57
C ALA A 270 24.67 22.08 -37.81
N TYR A 271 25.42 22.63 -38.76
CA TYR A 271 25.89 21.91 -39.94
C TYR A 271 27.42 21.88 -39.97
N VAL A 272 27.99 20.72 -40.33
CA VAL A 272 29.45 20.50 -40.40
C VAL A 272 30.09 21.53 -41.30
N GLY A 273 31.17 22.14 -40.82
CA GLY A 273 31.95 23.14 -41.55
C GLY A 273 33.45 23.01 -41.31
N SER A 274 34.14 24.10 -41.56
CA SER A 274 35.60 24.25 -41.35
C SER A 274 35.90 25.69 -40.92
N THR A 275 35.02 26.28 -40.08
CA THR A 275 35.23 27.65 -39.56
C THR A 275 36.18 27.68 -38.40
N GLY A 276 36.80 28.83 -38.12
CA GLY A 276 37.80 28.98 -37.08
C GLY A 276 39.14 28.31 -37.42
N ARG A 277 39.75 27.65 -36.41
CA ARG A 277 41.03 26.96 -36.58
C ARG A 277 40.83 25.50 -36.98
N SER A 278 40.62 25.26 -38.25
CA SER A 278 40.32 23.97 -38.85
C SER A 278 41.12 23.72 -40.11
N THR A 279 41.54 22.48 -40.35
CA THR A 279 42.28 22.07 -41.58
C THR A 279 41.38 21.48 -42.65
N GLY A 280 40.10 21.25 -42.40
CA GLY A 280 39.13 20.68 -43.28
C GLY A 280 37.78 20.41 -42.61
N PRO A 281 36.75 19.98 -43.34
CA PRO A 281 35.42 19.77 -42.79
C PRO A 281 35.41 18.71 -41.67
N HIS A 282 35.07 19.12 -40.45
CA HIS A 282 34.90 18.23 -39.27
C HIS A 282 34.11 18.91 -38.16
N VAL A 283 33.64 18.18 -37.21
CA VAL A 283 33.08 18.66 -35.93
C VAL A 283 34.11 18.42 -34.82
N HIS A 284 34.54 19.49 -34.16
CA HIS A 284 35.27 19.41 -32.92
C HIS A 284 34.30 19.24 -31.76
N PHE A 285 34.33 18.09 -31.09
CA PHE A 285 33.40 17.73 -30.03
C PHE A 285 34.11 17.64 -28.68
N GLU A 286 33.66 18.43 -27.69
CA GLU A 286 34.15 18.40 -26.32
C GLU A 286 33.03 17.97 -25.36
N VAL A 287 33.42 17.25 -24.30
CA VAL A 287 32.60 17.02 -23.11
C VAL A 287 33.26 17.64 -21.90
N LEU A 288 32.53 18.44 -21.15
CA LEU A 288 33.02 19.08 -19.93
C LEU A 288 32.16 18.56 -18.75
N LYS A 289 32.85 18.28 -17.64
CA LYS A 289 32.21 17.99 -16.35
C LYS A 289 32.75 18.95 -15.30
N ALA A 290 31.84 19.70 -14.65
CA ALA A 290 32.21 20.73 -13.67
C ALA A 290 33.26 21.72 -14.22
N GLY A 291 33.10 22.14 -15.49
CA GLY A 291 34.00 23.10 -16.16
C GLY A 291 35.35 22.54 -16.67
N ARG A 292 35.64 21.25 -16.47
CA ARG A 292 36.88 20.60 -16.95
C ARG A 292 36.57 19.69 -18.14
N GLN A 293 37.38 19.79 -19.19
CA GLN A 293 37.31 18.86 -20.32
C GLN A 293 37.67 17.45 -19.86
N ILE A 294 36.88 16.48 -20.29
CA ILE A 294 37.06 15.05 -20.09
C ILE A 294 37.06 14.35 -21.43
N ASP A 295 37.67 13.16 -21.49
CA ASP A 295 37.76 12.39 -22.73
C ASP A 295 36.35 12.00 -23.22
N PRO A 296 35.92 12.55 -24.38
CA PRO A 296 34.60 12.26 -24.94
C PRO A 296 34.41 10.80 -25.36
N LEU A 297 35.49 10.03 -25.52
CA LEU A 297 35.43 8.63 -25.95
C LEU A 297 34.62 7.76 -24.97
N THR A 298 34.62 8.15 -23.68
CA THR A 298 33.83 7.46 -22.64
C THR A 298 32.31 7.59 -22.83
N PHE A 299 31.85 8.54 -23.64
CA PHE A 299 30.44 8.83 -23.95
C PHE A 299 30.04 8.41 -25.38
N ILE A 300 31.02 8.11 -26.22
CA ILE A 300 30.79 7.64 -27.59
C ILE A 300 30.71 6.11 -27.50
N GLY A 301 29.50 5.54 -27.61
CA GLY A 301 29.29 4.10 -27.50
C GLY A 301 30.32 3.34 -28.34
N ARG A 302 30.90 2.30 -27.77
CA ARG A 302 31.70 1.31 -28.51
C ARG A 302 30.76 0.57 -29.44
N ASN A 303 30.75 0.91 -30.73
CA ASN A 303 30.21 0.03 -31.76
C ASN A 303 31.13 -1.14 -31.93
#